data_9a203c1af9f729aad484d79ce4e506d6
#
_entry.id   9a203c1af9f729aad484d79ce4e506d6
#
_cell.length_a   1.000
_cell.length_b   1.000
_cell.length_c   1.000
_cell.angle_alpha   90.00
_cell.angle_beta   90.00
_cell.angle_gamma   90.00
#
_symmetry.space_group_name_H-M   'P 1'
#
loop_
_entity.id
_entity.type
_entity.pdbx_description
1 polymer ?
#
loop_
_entity_poly.entity_id
_entity_poly.type
_entity_poly.pdbx_seq_one_letter_code
_entity_poly.pdbx_strand_id
1 'polypeptide(L)'
;GCIMGKCSFCTEPLKAKVEWRNQKDIHNEIKAFYDLGERNFRLGKQACFFSYKGINATEIEKLLNPISKLKLNCLHIDNVIPSLVDEDKTKLVVKYCTEGNVAAFGVESFDVDVVKQNKLNTSPDTAIKAIKIINKIGGKRGPNGMHYFLPGINLVYGLKGESKKTGDINFEYLKKILDEKLLLRRINIRQVTPLPGTAMWDVGTKFLKKNKSNYWKWRNKIRKEIDFEMLKMLVPKGTIMKNVWMEVHDGKHSFGRQMGSYPLIVGVNDKLELKKHYDVEIVDHMLRSVVGKVLTA
;
A
#
# COMPACT_ATOMS: atom_id res chain seq x y z
N GLY A 1 -1.40 -18.70 5.51
CA GLY A 1 -1.87 -19.28 4.24
C GLY A 1 -2.53 -18.25 3.33
N CYS A 2 -2.81 -18.61 2.09
CA CYS A 2 -3.47 -17.76 1.09
C CYS A 2 -4.60 -18.52 0.43
N ILE A 3 -5.83 -17.92 0.40
CA ILE A 3 -7.01 -18.57 -0.21
C ILE A 3 -6.86 -18.80 -1.73
N MET A 4 -6.04 -18.00 -2.41
CA MET A 4 -5.79 -18.13 -3.83
C MET A 4 -4.65 -19.12 -4.14
N GLY A 5 -3.60 -19.12 -3.34
CA GLY A 5 -2.53 -20.14 -3.27
C GLY A 5 -1.82 -20.54 -4.56
N LYS A 6 -1.86 -19.73 -5.64
CA LYS A 6 -1.48 -20.17 -6.99
C LYS A 6 -0.24 -19.50 -7.59
N CYS A 7 0.15 -18.31 -7.08
CA CYS A 7 1.22 -17.51 -7.67
C CYS A 7 2.56 -18.26 -7.64
N SER A 8 3.24 -18.35 -8.78
CA SER A 8 4.44 -19.16 -9.02
C SER A 8 5.62 -18.86 -8.09
N PHE A 9 5.70 -17.65 -7.54
CA PHE A 9 6.82 -17.16 -6.72
C PHE A 9 6.51 -17.06 -5.24
N CYS A 10 5.23 -17.29 -4.83
CA CYS A 10 4.78 -17.00 -3.48
C CYS A 10 4.92 -18.21 -2.55
N THR A 11 5.50 -17.98 -1.38
CA THR A 11 5.66 -19.02 -0.33
C THR A 11 4.50 -19.08 0.66
N GLU A 12 3.56 -18.15 0.63
CA GLU A 12 2.46 -18.13 1.60
C GLU A 12 1.63 -19.42 1.64
N PRO A 13 1.32 -20.07 0.49
CA PRO A 13 0.61 -21.35 0.52
C PRO A 13 1.43 -22.50 1.12
N LEU A 14 2.77 -22.37 1.14
CA LEU A 14 3.67 -23.40 1.65
C LEU A 14 3.88 -23.32 3.17
N LYS A 15 3.61 -22.15 3.77
CA LYS A 15 3.84 -21.90 5.19
C LYS A 15 2.78 -22.51 6.08
N ALA A 16 1.52 -22.42 5.69
CA ALA A 16 0.39 -22.91 6.46
C ALA A 16 -0.87 -23.03 5.59
N LYS A 17 -1.83 -23.83 6.04
CA LYS A 17 -3.21 -23.79 5.55
C LYS A 17 -3.84 -22.44 5.86
N VAL A 18 -4.95 -22.12 5.18
CA VAL A 18 -5.70 -20.91 5.47
C VAL A 18 -6.42 -21.05 6.80
N GLU A 19 -6.09 -20.17 7.74
CA GLU A 19 -6.69 -20.10 9.04
C GLU A 19 -7.07 -18.66 9.37
N TRP A 20 -8.12 -18.48 10.15
CA TRP A 20 -8.55 -17.17 10.60
C TRP A 20 -8.54 -17.12 12.12
N ARG A 21 -7.81 -16.16 12.65
CA ARG A 21 -7.78 -15.90 14.07
C ARG A 21 -9.16 -15.46 14.56
N ASN A 22 -9.55 -15.87 15.75
CA ASN A 22 -10.84 -15.50 16.34
C ASN A 22 -10.90 -14.00 16.63
N GLN A 23 -12.07 -13.37 16.38
CA GLN A 23 -12.27 -11.93 16.62
C GLN A 23 -12.03 -11.54 18.08
N LYS A 24 -12.58 -12.29 19.03
CA LYS A 24 -12.43 -12.03 20.46
C LYS A 24 -10.96 -12.04 20.87
N ASP A 25 -10.18 -12.94 20.31
CA ASP A 25 -8.74 -13.04 20.57
C ASP A 25 -7.98 -11.82 20.02
N ILE A 26 -8.32 -11.38 18.80
CA ILE A 26 -7.75 -10.14 18.21
C ILE A 26 -8.15 -8.91 19.05
N HIS A 27 -9.42 -8.82 19.47
CA HIS A 27 -9.87 -7.71 20.30
C HIS A 27 -9.16 -7.66 21.65
N ASN A 28 -8.99 -8.81 22.31
CA ASN A 28 -8.28 -8.91 23.59
C ASN A 28 -6.84 -8.48 23.46
N GLU A 29 -6.14 -8.89 22.39
CA GLU A 29 -4.76 -8.48 22.14
C GLU A 29 -4.65 -6.96 21.91
N ILE A 30 -5.49 -6.41 21.04
CA ILE A 30 -5.50 -4.95 20.78
C ILE A 30 -5.81 -4.18 22.07
N LYS A 31 -6.80 -4.65 22.85
CA LYS A 31 -7.16 -4.04 24.13
C LYS A 31 -5.98 -4.05 25.11
N ALA A 32 -5.29 -5.18 25.23
CA ALA A 32 -4.12 -5.30 26.10
C ALA A 32 -3.01 -4.29 25.73
N PHE A 33 -2.69 -4.17 24.43
CA PHE A 33 -1.73 -3.16 23.97
C PHE A 33 -2.24 -1.73 24.17
N TYR A 34 -3.54 -1.50 23.93
CA TYR A 34 -4.15 -0.20 24.17
C TYR A 34 -4.03 0.23 25.64
N ASP A 35 -4.25 -0.69 26.57
CA ASP A 35 -4.14 -0.45 28.01
C ASP A 35 -2.69 -0.17 28.45
N LEU A 36 -1.71 -0.70 27.71
CA LEU A 36 -0.29 -0.40 27.86
C LEU A 36 0.13 0.94 27.21
N GLY A 37 -0.81 1.67 26.60
CA GLY A 37 -0.53 2.98 26.00
C GLY A 37 -0.38 2.99 24.48
N GLU A 38 -0.42 1.84 23.79
CA GLU A 38 -0.31 1.81 22.34
C GLU A 38 -1.56 2.38 21.68
N ARG A 39 -1.35 3.17 20.60
CA ARG A 39 -2.42 3.86 19.87
C ARG A 39 -2.37 3.66 18.37
N ASN A 40 -1.38 2.89 17.88
CA ASN A 40 -1.12 2.71 16.45
C ASN A 40 -1.16 1.22 16.11
N PHE A 41 -2.17 0.80 15.36
CA PHE A 41 -2.39 -0.59 15.01
C PHE A 41 -2.50 -0.79 13.50
N ARG A 42 -1.88 -1.84 12.99
CA ARG A 42 -2.07 -2.35 11.66
C ARG A 42 -2.42 -3.82 11.72
N LEU A 43 -3.61 -4.18 11.22
CA LEU A 43 -4.04 -5.55 11.05
C LEU A 43 -3.34 -6.15 9.82
N GLY A 44 -2.13 -6.64 10.03
CA GLY A 44 -1.20 -7.09 8.99
C GLY A 44 -0.89 -8.58 9.04
N LYS A 45 0.15 -8.99 8.28
CA LYS A 45 0.67 -10.37 8.14
C LYS A 45 -0.34 -11.40 7.59
N GLN A 46 -1.36 -10.97 6.90
CA GLN A 46 -2.28 -11.85 6.16
C GLN A 46 -2.07 -11.66 4.65
N ALA A 47 -2.39 -12.69 3.87
CA ALA A 47 -2.34 -12.60 2.41
C ALA A 47 -3.40 -11.64 1.85
N CYS A 48 -4.56 -11.54 2.50
CA CYS A 48 -5.64 -10.64 2.11
C CYS A 48 -6.60 -10.37 3.28
N PHE A 49 -6.73 -9.10 3.66
CA PHE A 49 -7.69 -8.70 4.71
C PHE A 49 -9.15 -8.98 4.30
N PHE A 50 -9.52 -8.74 3.04
CA PHE A 50 -10.88 -8.96 2.55
C PHE A 50 -11.29 -10.43 2.43
N SER A 51 -10.37 -11.36 2.70
CA SER A 51 -10.69 -12.80 2.78
C SER A 51 -11.07 -13.26 4.18
N TYR A 52 -11.06 -12.38 5.18
CA TYR A 52 -11.31 -12.75 6.56
C TYR A 52 -12.60 -13.53 6.72
N LYS A 53 -12.52 -14.70 7.38
CA LYS A 53 -13.61 -15.63 7.63
C LYS A 53 -14.54 -15.88 6.43
N GLY A 54 -13.92 -16.19 5.25
CA GLY A 54 -14.66 -16.60 4.06
C GLY A 54 -15.18 -15.46 3.18
N ILE A 55 -14.48 -14.33 3.14
CA ILE A 55 -14.82 -13.16 2.29
C ILE A 55 -16.12 -12.47 2.76
N ASN A 56 -16.40 -12.52 4.03
CA ASN A 56 -17.66 -12.07 4.61
C ASN A 56 -17.55 -10.64 5.17
N ALA A 57 -18.29 -9.69 4.57
CA ALA A 57 -18.32 -8.29 5.01
C ALA A 57 -18.82 -8.15 6.47
N THR A 58 -19.81 -8.93 6.88
CA THR A 58 -20.32 -8.94 8.26
C THR A 58 -19.24 -9.34 9.27
N GLU A 59 -18.39 -10.32 8.93
CA GLU A 59 -17.31 -10.75 9.82
C GLU A 59 -16.19 -9.68 9.90
N ILE A 60 -15.96 -8.94 8.82
CA ILE A 60 -15.06 -7.77 8.82
C ILE A 60 -15.63 -6.65 9.69
N GLU A 61 -16.93 -6.39 9.61
CA GLU A 61 -17.60 -5.40 10.46
C GLU A 61 -17.53 -5.77 11.94
N LYS A 62 -17.84 -7.02 12.29
CA LYS A 62 -17.70 -7.53 13.66
C LYS A 62 -16.27 -7.43 14.19
N LEU A 63 -15.27 -7.54 13.32
CA LEU A 63 -13.86 -7.34 13.69
C LEU A 63 -13.55 -5.88 13.94
N LEU A 64 -13.88 -4.99 13.01
CA LEU A 64 -13.43 -3.59 13.02
C LEU A 64 -14.22 -2.70 13.98
N ASN A 65 -15.53 -2.91 14.10
CA ASN A 65 -16.41 -2.02 14.88
C ASN A 65 -16.00 -1.89 16.36
N PRO A 66 -15.72 -2.97 17.13
CA PRO A 66 -15.26 -2.80 18.51
C PRO A 66 -13.91 -2.10 18.64
N ILE A 67 -12.99 -2.35 17.70
CA ILE A 67 -11.65 -1.74 17.70
C ILE A 67 -11.75 -0.23 17.42
N SER A 68 -12.63 0.18 16.51
CA SER A 68 -12.81 1.58 16.15
C SER A 68 -13.37 2.46 17.27
N LYS A 69 -13.95 1.85 18.33
CA LYS A 69 -14.42 2.57 19.52
C LYS A 69 -13.30 2.97 20.48
N LEU A 70 -12.10 2.42 20.29
CA LEU A 70 -10.90 2.84 21.01
C LEU A 70 -10.40 4.17 20.42
N LYS A 71 -9.85 5.02 21.26
CA LYS A 71 -9.23 6.29 20.83
C LYS A 71 -7.86 6.00 20.22
N LEU A 72 -7.83 5.65 18.94
CA LEU A 72 -6.62 5.28 18.21
C LEU A 72 -6.13 6.43 17.34
N ASN A 73 -4.80 6.59 17.24
CA ASN A 73 -4.18 7.48 16.26
C ASN A 73 -4.15 6.83 14.87
N CYS A 74 -3.97 5.52 14.82
CA CYS A 74 -3.90 4.76 13.59
C CYS A 74 -4.54 3.37 13.76
N LEU A 75 -5.51 3.07 12.91
CA LEU A 75 -6.04 1.71 12.69
C LEU A 75 -6.03 1.44 11.19
N HIS A 76 -5.14 0.60 10.73
CA HIS A 76 -4.97 0.29 9.31
C HIS A 76 -5.06 -1.20 9.03
N ILE A 77 -5.46 -1.54 7.81
CA ILE A 77 -5.32 -2.88 7.24
C ILE A 77 -4.05 -2.97 6.40
N ASP A 78 -3.79 -4.11 5.77
CA ASP A 78 -2.61 -4.31 4.93
C ASP A 78 -2.99 -4.85 3.54
N ASN A 79 -2.58 -6.09 3.22
CA ASN A 79 -2.76 -6.66 1.89
C ASN A 79 -4.23 -6.88 1.54
N VAL A 80 -4.57 -6.56 0.30
CA VAL A 80 -5.87 -6.86 -0.30
C VAL A 80 -5.66 -7.47 -1.69
N ILE A 81 -6.34 -8.57 -1.98
CA ILE A 81 -6.38 -9.15 -3.32
C ILE A 81 -7.40 -8.37 -4.16
N PRO A 82 -7.02 -7.80 -5.31
CA PRO A 82 -7.92 -6.96 -6.12
C PRO A 82 -9.24 -7.62 -6.50
N SER A 83 -9.25 -8.91 -6.79
CA SER A 83 -10.49 -9.65 -7.13
C SER A 83 -11.50 -9.76 -5.98
N LEU A 84 -11.09 -9.47 -4.75
CA LEU A 84 -11.94 -9.49 -3.55
C LEU A 84 -12.43 -8.10 -3.14
N VAL A 85 -12.07 -7.06 -3.90
CA VAL A 85 -12.52 -5.69 -3.65
C VAL A 85 -13.95 -5.54 -4.12
N ASP A 86 -14.82 -5.10 -3.21
CA ASP A 86 -16.16 -4.61 -3.49
C ASP A 86 -16.47 -3.35 -2.70
N GLU A 87 -17.63 -2.75 -2.98
CA GLU A 87 -18.03 -1.51 -2.33
C GLU A 87 -18.28 -1.69 -0.83
N ASP A 88 -18.90 -2.81 -0.41
CA ASP A 88 -19.30 -3.01 0.98
C ASP A 88 -18.10 -3.15 1.91
N LYS A 89 -17.14 -4.04 1.58
CA LYS A 89 -15.91 -4.16 2.36
C LYS A 89 -15.07 -2.87 2.34
N THR A 90 -15.06 -2.15 1.22
CA THR A 90 -14.37 -0.86 1.12
C THR A 90 -15.00 0.21 2.01
N LYS A 91 -16.34 0.29 2.06
CA LYS A 91 -17.09 1.18 2.96
C LYS A 91 -16.82 0.87 4.42
N LEU A 92 -16.70 -0.41 4.80
CA LEU A 92 -16.37 -0.80 6.18
C LEU A 92 -14.98 -0.32 6.59
N VAL A 93 -13.99 -0.45 5.71
CA VAL A 93 -12.64 0.07 6.00
C VAL A 93 -12.66 1.59 6.17
N VAL A 94 -13.33 2.32 5.29
CA VAL A 94 -13.44 3.78 5.40
C VAL A 94 -14.23 4.21 6.66
N LYS A 95 -15.23 3.42 7.07
CA LYS A 95 -16.05 3.71 8.26
C LYS A 95 -15.31 3.48 9.57
N TYR A 96 -14.49 2.45 9.66
CA TYR A 96 -13.95 1.97 10.93
C TYR A 96 -12.43 2.17 11.09
N CYS A 97 -11.70 2.36 9.98
CA CYS A 97 -10.26 2.61 10.03
C CYS A 97 -9.94 4.10 9.91
N THR A 98 -8.75 4.46 10.34
CA THR A 98 -8.28 5.85 10.24
C THR A 98 -7.77 6.17 8.83
N GLU A 99 -7.70 7.45 8.51
CA GLU A 99 -7.18 7.94 7.23
C GLU A 99 -5.68 7.66 7.04
N GLY A 100 -5.25 7.63 5.79
CA GLY A 100 -3.89 7.23 5.40
C GLY A 100 -3.75 5.72 5.20
N ASN A 101 -4.87 4.99 5.24
CA ASN A 101 -4.89 3.54 5.07
C ASN A 101 -4.65 3.10 3.63
N VAL A 102 -4.01 1.96 3.42
CA VAL A 102 -3.57 1.50 2.10
C VAL A 102 -3.91 0.03 1.87
N ALA A 103 -4.66 -0.25 0.80
CA ALA A 103 -4.80 -1.60 0.27
C ALA A 103 -3.56 -1.96 -0.56
N ALA A 104 -2.67 -2.78 -0.03
CA ALA A 104 -1.50 -3.23 -0.77
C ALA A 104 -1.89 -4.35 -1.75
N PHE A 105 -1.97 -4.03 -3.05
CA PHE A 105 -2.34 -4.94 -4.12
C PHE A 105 -1.14 -5.71 -4.67
N GLY A 106 -1.24 -7.03 -4.70
CA GLY A 106 -0.34 -7.90 -5.45
C GLY A 106 -0.78 -7.98 -6.92
N VAL A 107 -0.52 -6.93 -7.71
CA VAL A 107 -0.75 -6.93 -9.16
C VAL A 107 0.36 -7.68 -9.88
N GLU A 108 1.58 -7.44 -9.48
CA GLU A 108 2.86 -8.01 -9.89
C GLU A 108 3.22 -7.70 -11.36
N SER A 109 2.27 -7.77 -12.29
CA SER A 109 2.41 -7.37 -13.69
C SER A 109 1.07 -7.06 -14.34
N PHE A 110 1.06 -6.10 -15.27
CA PHE A 110 -0.05 -5.85 -16.19
C PHE A 110 0.11 -6.58 -17.53
N ASP A 111 1.22 -7.29 -17.74
CA ASP A 111 1.42 -8.13 -18.92
C ASP A 111 0.66 -9.45 -18.77
N VAL A 112 -0.35 -9.66 -19.61
CA VAL A 112 -1.26 -10.82 -19.58
C VAL A 112 -0.51 -12.14 -19.69
N ASP A 113 0.55 -12.20 -20.49
CA ASP A 113 1.36 -13.40 -20.65
C ASP A 113 2.12 -13.74 -19.36
N VAL A 114 2.66 -12.71 -18.67
CA VAL A 114 3.30 -12.86 -17.36
C VAL A 114 2.27 -13.28 -16.32
N VAL A 115 1.09 -12.65 -16.30
CA VAL A 115 -0.03 -13.00 -15.39
C VAL A 115 -0.38 -14.49 -15.55
N LYS A 116 -0.59 -14.94 -16.78
CA LYS A 116 -0.96 -16.35 -17.10
C LYS A 116 0.14 -17.33 -16.70
N GLN A 117 1.38 -17.07 -17.11
CA GLN A 117 2.51 -17.99 -16.87
C GLN A 117 2.87 -18.15 -15.39
N ASN A 118 2.56 -17.15 -14.56
CA ASN A 118 2.82 -17.17 -13.12
C ASN A 118 1.56 -17.41 -12.29
N LYS A 119 0.42 -17.69 -12.91
CA LYS A 119 -0.88 -17.92 -12.24
C LYS A 119 -1.19 -16.80 -11.24
N LEU A 120 -0.94 -15.56 -11.64
CA LEU A 120 -1.19 -14.40 -10.76
C LEU A 120 -2.69 -14.27 -10.48
N ASN A 121 -3.02 -13.80 -9.28
CA ASN A 121 -4.42 -13.73 -8.80
C ASN A 121 -5.20 -12.55 -9.41
N THR A 122 -4.52 -11.69 -10.16
CA THR A 122 -5.09 -10.42 -10.61
C THR A 122 -4.81 -10.23 -12.09
N SER A 123 -5.87 -10.07 -12.89
CA SER A 123 -5.76 -9.57 -14.25
C SER A 123 -5.65 -8.04 -14.26
N PRO A 124 -5.16 -7.43 -15.36
CA PRO A 124 -5.14 -5.97 -15.51
C PRO A 124 -6.50 -5.32 -15.27
N ASP A 125 -7.56 -5.84 -15.87
CA ASP A 125 -8.93 -5.31 -15.76
C ASP A 125 -9.45 -5.41 -14.33
N THR A 126 -9.19 -6.51 -13.64
CA THR A 126 -9.54 -6.71 -12.24
C THR A 126 -8.81 -5.69 -11.34
N ALA A 127 -7.54 -5.42 -11.61
CA ALA A 127 -6.77 -4.41 -10.89
C ALA A 127 -7.37 -3.01 -11.07
N ILE A 128 -7.67 -2.62 -12.32
CA ILE A 128 -8.27 -1.30 -12.63
C ILE A 128 -9.64 -1.16 -11.98
N LYS A 129 -10.50 -2.19 -12.05
CA LYS A 129 -11.81 -2.18 -11.37
C LYS A 129 -11.67 -1.97 -9.87
N ALA A 130 -10.78 -2.69 -9.22
CA ALA A 130 -10.52 -2.57 -7.78
C ALA A 130 -10.00 -1.16 -7.41
N ILE A 131 -9.08 -0.60 -8.21
CA ILE A 131 -8.57 0.76 -8.05
C ILE A 131 -9.72 1.78 -8.12
N LYS A 132 -10.61 1.67 -9.10
CA LYS A 132 -11.77 2.56 -9.27
C LYS A 132 -12.72 2.49 -8.08
N ILE A 133 -13.04 1.30 -7.57
CA ILE A 133 -13.91 1.12 -6.39
C ILE A 133 -13.31 1.79 -5.16
N ILE A 134 -12.02 1.53 -4.86
CA ILE A 134 -11.38 2.12 -3.69
C ILE A 134 -11.25 3.65 -3.83
N ASN A 135 -10.91 4.17 -5.01
CA ASN A 135 -10.85 5.61 -5.24
C ASN A 135 -12.22 6.29 -5.04
N LYS A 136 -13.29 5.69 -5.58
CA LYS A 136 -14.66 6.20 -5.44
C LYS A 136 -15.08 6.35 -3.97
N ILE A 137 -14.73 5.41 -3.12
CA ILE A 137 -15.20 5.31 -1.74
C ILE A 137 -14.20 5.94 -0.76
N GLY A 138 -12.92 5.59 -0.90
CA GLY A 138 -11.85 5.96 0.02
C GLY A 138 -11.01 7.17 -0.40
N GLY A 139 -11.25 7.71 -1.60
CA GLY A 139 -10.50 8.83 -2.16
C GLY A 139 -10.78 10.19 -1.50
N LYS A 140 -11.77 10.30 -0.61
CA LYS A 140 -12.02 11.51 0.17
C LYS A 140 -10.88 11.73 1.17
N ARG A 141 -10.49 12.99 1.38
CA ARG A 141 -9.45 13.39 2.35
C ARG A 141 -10.02 13.45 3.76
N GLY A 142 -9.32 12.89 4.70
CA GLY A 142 -9.67 12.89 6.11
C GLY A 142 -9.03 14.03 6.91
N PRO A 143 -9.33 14.12 8.22
CA PRO A 143 -8.90 15.21 9.09
C PRO A 143 -7.39 15.40 9.22
N ASN A 144 -6.58 14.33 9.07
CA ASN A 144 -5.11 14.41 9.14
C ASN A 144 -4.45 14.87 7.83
N GLY A 145 -5.24 15.22 6.81
CA GLY A 145 -4.77 15.64 5.50
C GLY A 145 -4.52 14.49 4.51
N MET A 146 -4.64 13.23 4.93
CA MET A 146 -4.51 12.07 4.05
C MET A 146 -5.88 11.54 3.60
N HIS A 147 -5.90 10.83 2.47
CA HIS A 147 -7.10 10.15 2.01
C HIS A 147 -7.48 9.00 2.97
N TYR A 148 -8.76 8.68 3.11
CA TYR A 148 -9.19 7.62 4.00
C TYR A 148 -8.62 6.26 3.63
N PHE A 149 -8.75 5.86 2.36
CA PHE A 149 -8.30 4.54 1.92
C PHE A 149 -7.94 4.56 0.44
N LEU A 150 -6.69 4.23 0.10
CA LEU A 150 -6.21 4.20 -1.27
C LEU A 150 -5.51 2.89 -1.61
N PRO A 151 -5.52 2.49 -2.90
CA PRO A 151 -4.74 1.34 -3.33
C PRO A 151 -3.24 1.68 -3.42
N GLY A 152 -2.41 0.67 -3.17
CA GLY A 152 -1.00 0.66 -3.52
C GLY A 152 -0.71 -0.55 -4.38
N ILE A 153 0.17 -0.44 -5.38
CA ILE A 153 0.49 -1.51 -6.32
C ILE A 153 1.88 -2.06 -6.05
N ASN A 154 2.00 -3.39 -6.04
CA ASN A 154 3.28 -4.08 -6.15
C ASN A 154 3.48 -4.55 -7.60
N LEU A 155 4.68 -4.31 -8.16
CA LEU A 155 5.16 -4.87 -9.42
C LEU A 155 6.41 -5.69 -9.13
N VAL A 156 6.51 -6.87 -9.77
CA VAL A 156 7.65 -7.77 -9.64
C VAL A 156 8.25 -8.05 -11.01
N TYR A 157 9.50 -7.68 -11.17
CA TYR A 157 10.29 -7.93 -12.37
C TYR A 157 11.08 -9.23 -12.25
N GLY A 158 11.28 -9.90 -13.39
CA GLY A 158 12.01 -11.16 -13.47
C GLY A 158 11.11 -12.40 -13.38
N LEU A 159 9.80 -12.24 -13.43
CA LEU A 159 8.84 -13.34 -13.48
C LEU A 159 8.93 -14.12 -14.79
N LYS A 160 8.50 -15.39 -14.78
CA LYS A 160 8.44 -16.23 -15.97
C LYS A 160 7.62 -15.57 -17.07
N GLY A 161 8.12 -15.59 -18.30
CA GLY A 161 7.46 -14.96 -19.45
C GLY A 161 7.75 -13.47 -19.63
N GLU A 162 8.46 -12.81 -18.68
CA GLU A 162 8.83 -11.41 -18.83
C GLU A 162 9.67 -11.19 -20.09
N SER A 163 9.31 -10.17 -20.87
CA SER A 163 9.97 -9.74 -22.09
C SER A 163 10.37 -8.27 -22.02
N LYS A 164 11.04 -7.78 -23.09
CA LYS A 164 11.34 -6.34 -23.20
C LYS A 164 10.08 -5.47 -23.21
N LYS A 165 8.95 -6.01 -23.76
CA LYS A 165 7.65 -5.31 -23.84
C LYS A 165 6.92 -5.21 -22.50
N THR A 166 7.19 -6.12 -21.55
CA THR A 166 6.50 -6.14 -20.25
C THR A 166 6.64 -4.81 -19.52
N GLY A 167 7.80 -4.17 -19.61
CA GLY A 167 8.02 -2.87 -19.00
C GLY A 167 7.19 -1.76 -19.62
N ASP A 168 7.05 -1.75 -20.95
CA ASP A 168 6.20 -0.81 -21.70
C ASP A 168 4.73 -1.01 -21.28
N ILE A 169 4.24 -2.26 -21.28
CA ILE A 169 2.88 -2.60 -20.87
C ILE A 169 2.58 -2.12 -19.45
N ASN A 170 3.46 -2.44 -18.48
CA ASN A 170 3.28 -2.00 -17.10
C ASN A 170 3.24 -0.47 -16.99
N PHE A 171 4.08 0.22 -17.74
CA PHE A 171 4.14 1.67 -17.75
C PHE A 171 2.87 2.30 -18.33
N GLU A 172 2.36 1.79 -19.46
CA GLU A 172 1.14 2.29 -20.11
C GLU A 172 -0.09 2.14 -19.20
N TYR A 173 -0.21 1.01 -18.47
CA TYR A 173 -1.28 0.86 -17.48
C TYR A 173 -1.17 1.86 -16.32
N LEU A 174 0.05 2.10 -15.80
CA LEU A 174 0.26 3.10 -14.76
C LEU A 174 -0.02 4.51 -15.26
N LYS A 175 0.38 4.82 -16.50
CA LYS A 175 0.08 6.09 -17.14
C LYS A 175 -1.43 6.29 -17.32
N LYS A 176 -2.15 5.27 -17.80
CA LYS A 176 -3.61 5.32 -17.89
C LYS A 176 -4.26 5.59 -16.53
N ILE A 177 -3.80 4.96 -15.45
CA ILE A 177 -4.29 5.22 -14.09
C ILE A 177 -4.07 6.71 -13.72
N LEU A 178 -2.90 7.26 -14.03
CA LEU A 178 -2.56 8.66 -13.77
C LEU A 178 -3.44 9.61 -14.60
N ASP A 179 -3.58 9.34 -15.90
CA ASP A 179 -4.36 10.16 -16.84
C ASP A 179 -5.87 10.16 -16.48
N GLU A 180 -6.40 9.03 -15.99
CA GLU A 180 -7.76 8.93 -15.43
C GLU A 180 -7.88 9.59 -14.03
N LYS A 181 -6.81 10.20 -13.50
CA LYS A 181 -6.74 10.84 -12.16
C LYS A 181 -7.10 9.89 -11.01
N LEU A 182 -6.87 8.59 -11.20
CA LEU A 182 -7.03 7.60 -10.16
C LEU A 182 -5.80 7.62 -9.24
N LEU A 183 -6.04 7.73 -7.94
CA LEU A 183 -4.97 7.84 -6.95
C LEU A 183 -4.39 6.48 -6.59
N LEU A 184 -3.07 6.38 -6.61
CA LEU A 184 -2.30 5.27 -6.04
C LEU A 184 -1.42 5.80 -4.91
N ARG A 185 -1.61 5.29 -3.69
CA ARG A 185 -0.80 5.73 -2.55
C ARG A 185 0.68 5.39 -2.71
N ARG A 186 1.00 4.30 -3.41
CA ARG A 186 2.38 3.88 -3.68
C ARG A 186 2.45 2.92 -4.85
N ILE A 187 3.57 2.94 -5.54
CA ILE A 187 3.96 1.91 -6.51
C ILE A 187 5.25 1.27 -5.99
N ASN A 188 5.20 0.01 -5.60
CA ASN A 188 6.34 -0.72 -5.10
C ASN A 188 6.89 -1.63 -6.21
N ILE A 189 8.12 -1.39 -6.62
CA ILE A 189 8.77 -2.09 -7.73
C ILE A 189 9.88 -2.96 -7.16
N ARG A 190 9.76 -4.28 -7.35
CA ARG A 190 10.67 -5.29 -6.82
C ARG A 190 11.22 -6.18 -7.92
N GLN A 191 12.27 -6.88 -7.61
CA GLN A 191 12.78 -8.01 -8.38
C GLN A 191 12.33 -9.31 -7.73
N VAL A 192 12.06 -10.35 -8.52
CA VAL A 192 11.72 -11.66 -8.01
C VAL A 192 12.91 -12.28 -7.27
N THR A 193 12.64 -12.88 -6.14
CA THR A 193 13.57 -13.77 -5.43
C THR A 193 12.99 -15.16 -5.49
N PRO A 194 13.55 -16.07 -6.30
CA PRO A 194 13.12 -17.46 -6.32
C PRO A 194 13.36 -18.10 -4.95
N LEU A 195 12.33 -18.72 -4.38
CA LEU A 195 12.40 -19.34 -3.06
C LEU A 195 12.13 -20.84 -3.19
N PRO A 196 12.81 -21.70 -2.40
CA PRO A 196 12.61 -23.14 -2.42
C PRO A 196 11.14 -23.53 -2.25
N GLY A 197 10.73 -24.56 -2.99
CA GLY A 197 9.35 -25.09 -2.96
C GLY A 197 8.36 -24.30 -3.82
N THR A 198 8.74 -23.14 -4.39
CA THR A 198 7.90 -22.39 -5.32
C THR A 198 8.19 -22.83 -6.76
N ALA A 199 7.18 -22.74 -7.66
CA ALA A 199 7.40 -23.02 -9.09
C ALA A 199 8.42 -22.06 -9.74
N MET A 200 8.67 -20.90 -9.12
CA MET A 200 9.69 -19.97 -9.58
C MET A 200 11.10 -20.40 -9.22
N TRP A 201 11.27 -21.34 -8.27
CA TRP A 201 12.58 -21.89 -7.89
C TRP A 201 13.28 -22.55 -9.09
N ASP A 202 12.58 -23.39 -9.84
CA ASP A 202 13.12 -24.09 -11.03
C ASP A 202 13.41 -23.13 -12.19
N VAL A 203 12.66 -22.04 -12.28
CA VAL A 203 12.90 -20.97 -13.27
C VAL A 203 14.14 -20.15 -12.90
N GLY A 204 14.38 -19.99 -11.60
CA GLY A 204 15.48 -19.22 -11.06
C GLY A 204 15.42 -17.74 -11.48
N THR A 205 16.59 -17.15 -11.68
CA THR A 205 16.73 -15.72 -12.07
C THR A 205 16.88 -15.53 -13.59
N LYS A 206 16.50 -16.51 -14.42
CA LYS A 206 16.70 -16.49 -15.87
C LYS A 206 16.11 -15.23 -16.53
N PHE A 207 14.86 -14.89 -16.24
CA PHE A 207 14.18 -13.73 -16.83
C PHE A 207 14.72 -12.41 -16.25
N LEU A 208 15.08 -12.38 -14.98
CA LEU A 208 15.71 -11.22 -14.36
C LEU A 208 17.08 -10.91 -15.00
N LYS A 209 17.91 -11.93 -15.19
CA LYS A 209 19.23 -11.77 -15.85
C LYS A 209 19.08 -11.32 -17.31
N LYS A 210 18.16 -11.95 -18.06
CA LYS A 210 17.86 -11.61 -19.46
C LYS A 210 17.39 -10.17 -19.63
N ASN A 211 16.63 -9.63 -18.66
CA ASN A 211 16.01 -8.30 -18.72
C ASN A 211 16.61 -7.32 -17.69
N LYS A 212 17.84 -7.54 -17.21
CA LYS A 212 18.46 -6.76 -16.12
C LYS A 212 18.42 -5.25 -16.33
N SER A 213 18.71 -4.78 -17.55
CA SER A 213 18.67 -3.34 -17.91
C SER A 213 17.26 -2.76 -17.85
N ASN A 214 16.24 -3.57 -18.15
CA ASN A 214 14.84 -3.15 -18.13
C ASN A 214 14.38 -2.77 -16.72
N TYR A 215 14.76 -3.52 -15.69
CA TYR A 215 14.36 -3.22 -14.32
C TYR A 215 14.74 -1.79 -13.93
N TRP A 216 16.00 -1.40 -14.09
CA TRP A 216 16.47 -0.06 -13.70
C TRP A 216 15.88 1.03 -14.57
N LYS A 217 15.81 0.80 -15.89
CA LYS A 217 15.17 1.72 -16.85
C LYS A 217 13.75 2.04 -16.42
N TRP A 218 12.92 0.99 -16.26
CA TRP A 218 11.50 1.16 -15.95
C TRP A 218 11.25 1.64 -14.53
N ARG A 219 12.01 1.15 -13.57
CA ARG A 219 11.93 1.66 -12.20
C ARG A 219 12.18 3.17 -12.16
N ASN A 220 13.21 3.65 -12.83
CA ASN A 220 13.54 5.07 -12.83
C ASN A 220 12.49 5.89 -13.60
N LYS A 221 12.01 5.39 -14.74
CA LYS A 221 10.97 6.05 -15.54
C LYS A 221 9.66 6.15 -14.75
N ILE A 222 9.19 5.06 -14.15
CA ILE A 222 7.98 5.06 -13.31
C ILE A 222 8.13 6.03 -12.14
N ARG A 223 9.30 6.09 -11.49
CA ARG A 223 9.54 7.04 -10.38
C ARG A 223 9.41 8.49 -10.80
N LYS A 224 9.95 8.85 -11.98
CA LYS A 224 9.97 10.23 -12.47
C LYS A 224 8.64 10.66 -13.08
N GLU A 225 8.04 9.81 -13.89
CA GLU A 225 6.92 10.19 -14.75
C GLU A 225 5.55 9.81 -14.17
N ILE A 226 5.50 8.82 -13.24
CA ILE A 226 4.26 8.38 -12.63
C ILE A 226 4.22 8.69 -11.13
N ASP A 227 5.17 8.16 -10.33
CA ASP A 227 5.15 8.32 -8.87
C ASP A 227 5.19 9.80 -8.45
N PHE A 228 6.02 10.60 -9.13
CA PHE A 228 6.18 12.01 -8.81
C PHE A 228 4.90 12.81 -9.11
N GLU A 229 4.28 12.59 -10.28
CA GLU A 229 3.01 13.23 -10.62
C GLU A 229 1.87 12.73 -9.70
N MET A 230 1.86 11.43 -9.40
CA MET A 230 0.93 10.85 -8.44
C MET A 230 1.07 11.50 -7.05
N LEU A 231 2.30 11.74 -6.59
CA LEU A 231 2.55 12.38 -5.29
C LEU A 231 1.96 13.80 -5.23
N LYS A 232 2.07 14.58 -6.31
CA LYS A 232 1.47 15.91 -6.41
C LYS A 232 -0.07 15.86 -6.31
N MET A 233 -0.69 14.85 -6.91
CA MET A 233 -2.13 14.64 -6.82
C MET A 233 -2.56 14.17 -5.42
N LEU A 234 -1.77 13.28 -4.81
CA LEU A 234 -2.04 12.74 -3.46
C LEU A 234 -1.98 13.82 -2.39
N VAL A 235 -1.02 14.72 -2.49
CA VAL A 235 -0.77 15.75 -1.47
C VAL A 235 -0.42 17.06 -2.18
N PRO A 236 -1.40 17.78 -2.77
CA PRO A 236 -1.16 19.06 -3.42
C PRO A 236 -0.53 20.10 -2.48
N LYS A 237 0.16 21.09 -3.05
CA LYS A 237 0.61 22.29 -2.29
C LYS A 237 -0.59 22.93 -1.58
N GLY A 238 -0.38 23.42 -0.36
CA GLY A 238 -1.42 23.91 0.53
C GLY A 238 -2.14 22.82 1.35
N THR A 239 -1.84 21.53 1.13
CA THR A 239 -2.39 20.48 1.99
C THR A 239 -1.81 20.58 3.39
N ILE A 240 -2.68 20.64 4.41
CA ILE A 240 -2.27 20.57 5.82
C ILE A 240 -2.20 19.11 6.23
N MET A 241 -1.02 18.65 6.57
CA MET A 241 -0.78 17.33 7.16
C MET A 241 -0.65 17.49 8.66
N LYS A 242 -1.55 16.88 9.41
CA LYS A 242 -1.55 16.95 10.87
C LYS A 242 -0.71 15.84 11.50
N ASN A 243 -0.18 16.14 12.67
CA ASN A 243 0.54 15.18 13.50
C ASN A 243 1.71 14.49 12.77
N VAL A 244 2.51 15.24 12.02
CA VAL A 244 3.75 14.74 11.42
C VAL A 244 4.77 14.53 12.53
N TRP A 245 5.25 13.30 12.70
CA TRP A 245 6.23 12.92 13.70
C TRP A 245 7.64 13.24 13.21
N MET A 246 8.37 14.13 13.89
CA MET A 246 9.74 14.49 13.54
C MET A 246 10.73 13.48 14.12
N GLU A 247 11.59 12.93 13.27
CA GLU A 247 12.44 11.78 13.60
C GLU A 247 13.93 12.08 13.57
N VAL A 248 14.40 12.82 12.57
CA VAL A 248 15.85 13.04 12.37
C VAL A 248 16.15 14.44 11.86
N HIS A 249 17.37 14.92 12.14
CA HIS A 249 17.94 16.08 11.48
C HIS A 249 18.92 15.67 10.36
N ASP A 250 18.96 16.45 9.29
CA ASP A 250 20.01 16.42 8.29
C ASP A 250 20.46 17.87 8.05
N GLY A 251 21.63 18.23 8.61
CA GLY A 251 22.09 19.61 8.67
C GLY A 251 21.12 20.50 9.46
N LYS A 252 20.62 21.55 8.80
CA LYS A 252 19.62 22.47 9.35
C LYS A 252 18.16 22.05 9.13
N HIS A 253 17.93 20.96 8.40
CA HIS A 253 16.61 20.47 8.06
C HIS A 253 16.15 19.40 9.06
N SER A 254 14.84 19.33 9.28
CA SER A 254 14.19 18.27 10.03
C SER A 254 13.38 17.39 9.08
N PHE A 255 13.42 16.07 9.32
CA PHE A 255 12.63 15.10 8.56
C PHE A 255 11.75 14.31 9.52
N GLY A 256 10.50 14.19 9.13
CA GLY A 256 9.51 13.42 9.85
C GLY A 256 8.66 12.57 8.94
N ARG A 257 7.71 11.89 9.54
CA ARG A 257 6.75 11.06 8.81
C ARG A 257 5.32 11.35 9.22
N GLN A 258 4.45 11.36 8.23
CA GLN A 258 3.02 11.32 8.47
C GLN A 258 2.66 10.02 9.18
N MET A 259 1.72 10.09 10.13
CA MET A 259 1.24 8.93 10.87
C MET A 259 0.47 7.97 9.93
N GLY A 260 0.79 6.68 10.00
CA GLY A 260 0.06 5.64 9.27
C GLY A 260 0.92 4.58 8.60
N SER A 261 0.27 3.67 7.88
CA SER A 261 0.93 2.64 7.07
C SER A 261 1.56 3.25 5.83
N TYR A 262 2.79 2.84 5.50
CA TYR A 262 3.54 3.39 4.37
C TYR A 262 3.65 4.92 4.42
N PRO A 263 4.21 5.48 5.50
CA PRO A 263 4.18 6.90 5.76
C PRO A 263 4.91 7.70 4.68
N LEU A 264 4.45 8.94 4.49
CA LEU A 264 5.09 9.91 3.62
C LEU A 264 6.17 10.63 4.42
N ILE A 265 7.35 10.81 3.81
CA ILE A 265 8.42 11.61 4.40
C ILE A 265 8.12 13.07 4.14
N VAL A 266 8.20 13.88 5.20
CA VAL A 266 8.03 15.33 5.18
C VAL A 266 9.34 15.97 5.64
N GLY A 267 9.96 16.75 4.76
CA GLY A 267 11.13 17.57 5.11
C GLY A 267 10.69 19.00 5.46
N VAL A 268 11.28 19.59 6.49
CA VAL A 268 11.04 20.98 6.90
C VAL A 268 12.38 21.70 6.97
N ASN A 269 12.43 22.95 6.49
CA ASN A 269 13.66 23.74 6.41
C ASN A 269 14.09 24.36 7.77
N ASP A 270 13.46 23.95 8.85
CA ASP A 270 13.76 24.41 10.20
C ASP A 270 14.29 23.27 11.08
N LYS A 271 15.11 23.60 12.07
CA LYS A 271 15.58 22.65 13.07
C LYS A 271 14.57 22.52 14.20
N LEU A 272 13.65 21.57 14.04
CA LEU A 272 12.56 21.32 14.97
C LEU A 272 13.00 20.38 16.10
N GLU A 273 12.30 20.42 17.23
CA GLU A 273 12.49 19.43 18.28
C GLU A 273 12.05 18.04 17.79
N LEU A 274 12.94 17.04 17.92
CA LEU A 274 12.66 15.66 17.52
C LEU A 274 11.72 14.97 18.51
N LYS A 275 11.08 13.88 18.06
CA LYS A 275 10.11 13.10 18.83
C LYS A 275 8.89 13.92 19.26
N LYS A 276 8.54 14.92 18.47
CA LYS A 276 7.32 15.72 18.61
C LYS A 276 6.50 15.69 17.32
N HIS A 277 5.21 15.94 17.47
CA HIS A 277 4.25 16.07 16.37
C HIS A 277 4.11 17.52 15.98
N TYR A 278 4.02 17.78 14.67
CA TYR A 278 3.80 19.09 14.10
C TYR A 278 2.74 19.03 12.99
N ASP A 279 1.92 20.05 12.93
CA ASP A 279 1.04 20.27 11.78
C ASP A 279 1.85 21.04 10.73
N VAL A 280 1.80 20.55 9.47
CA VAL A 280 2.68 21.02 8.40
C VAL A 280 1.87 21.30 7.15
N GLU A 281 2.00 22.51 6.59
CA GLU A 281 1.50 22.82 5.26
C GLU A 281 2.50 22.38 4.20
N ILE A 282 2.05 21.65 3.18
CA ILE A 282 2.89 21.20 2.07
C ILE A 282 3.12 22.35 1.10
N VAL A 283 4.39 22.71 0.93
CA VAL A 283 4.81 23.82 0.07
C VAL A 283 5.50 23.36 -1.21
N ASP A 284 6.11 22.16 -1.22
CA ASP A 284 6.75 21.61 -2.42
C ASP A 284 6.86 20.07 -2.39
N HIS A 285 7.34 19.50 -3.50
CA HIS A 285 7.50 18.06 -3.70
C HIS A 285 8.90 17.71 -4.13
N MET A 286 9.45 16.66 -3.55
CA MET A 286 10.62 15.94 -4.03
C MET A 286 10.17 14.62 -4.68
N LEU A 287 11.09 13.91 -5.31
CA LEU A 287 10.74 12.71 -6.08
C LEU A 287 9.91 11.67 -5.28
N ARG A 288 10.11 11.57 -3.96
CA ARG A 288 9.44 10.57 -3.10
C ARG A 288 9.05 11.09 -1.72
N SER A 289 9.19 12.36 -1.49
CA SER A 289 8.89 13.05 -0.24
C SER A 289 8.30 14.41 -0.53
N VAL A 290 7.81 15.09 0.48
CA VAL A 290 7.25 16.43 0.36
C VAL A 290 8.05 17.40 1.23
N VAL A 291 8.00 18.68 0.86
CA VAL A 291 8.56 19.77 1.65
C VAL A 291 7.40 20.48 2.32
N GLY A 292 7.53 20.69 3.61
CA GLY A 292 6.52 21.33 4.43
C GLY A 292 7.02 22.56 5.17
N LYS A 293 6.07 23.39 5.57
CA LYS A 293 6.26 24.50 6.49
C LYS A 293 5.41 24.23 7.73
N VAL A 294 6.02 24.35 8.92
CA VAL A 294 5.28 24.17 10.17
C VAL A 294 4.25 25.27 10.31
N LEU A 295 3.04 24.89 10.69
CA LEU A 295 2.03 25.84 11.13
C LEU A 295 2.34 26.18 12.60
N THR A 296 2.65 27.45 12.84
CA THR A 296 2.74 27.97 14.21
C THR A 296 1.37 27.89 14.85
N ALA A 297 1.29 27.29 16.04
CA ALA A 297 0.08 27.27 16.85
C ALA A 297 -0.33 28.67 17.26
#